data_ecc3c37f0ffc4661aedfe004a960cabd
#
_entry.id   ecc3c37f0ffc4661aedfe004a960cabd
#
_cell.length_a   1.000
_cell.length_b   1.000
_cell.length_c   1.000
_cell.angle_alpha   90.00
_cell.angle_beta   90.00
_cell.angle_gamma   90.00
#
_symmetry.space_group_name_H-M   'P 1'
#
loop_
_entity.id
_entity.type
_entity.pdbx_description
1 polymer ?
#
loop_
_entity_poly.entity_id
_entity_poly.type
_entity_poly.pdbx_seq_one_letter_code
_entity_poly.pdbx_strand_id
1 'polypeptide(L)'
;MTLPLVTHRHKPLSTIMTFMTRFAPSPTGHLHLGHAYSALFAEQYAHNQGGRFLLRIEDIDPERCKKEYETQILEDLKWLGLNWETPVRRQSEHMNAYRSALTTLENMDLLYPCFCSRKNIRDEIAAAGYAPHNIPHSPEGPLYPRTCSRLSQEERQERMALGIPFALRLKTASAIHQTGPLTWHDHLTGDQQATPEKFGDPVLARKDIPTSYHLSVTVDDHIQAISCVTRGQDLYSATHIHRLLQALLGLETPNYHHHPLLADEKGQRYAKRDNALTLHSLRDEGHSAAAVRKMAFANA
;
A
#
# COMPACT_ATOMS: atom_id res chain seq x y z
N MET A 1 -64.43 -1.54 20.24
CA MET A 1 -63.31 -2.41 20.62
C MET A 1 -62.34 -2.46 19.46
N THR A 2 -61.31 -1.64 19.51
CA THR A 2 -60.26 -1.51 18.47
C THR A 2 -58.99 -2.17 19.02
N LEU A 3 -58.54 -3.23 18.37
CA LEU A 3 -57.29 -3.94 18.68
C LEU A 3 -56.09 -3.09 18.22
N PRO A 4 -55.00 -3.02 19.00
CA PRO A 4 -53.79 -2.31 18.58
C PRO A 4 -52.96 -3.14 17.60
N LEU A 5 -52.55 -2.50 16.50
CA LEU A 5 -51.56 -3.02 15.53
C LEU A 5 -50.20 -3.14 16.21
N VAL A 6 -49.71 -4.37 16.36
CA VAL A 6 -48.35 -4.66 16.78
C VAL A 6 -47.43 -4.47 15.58
N THR A 7 -46.70 -3.36 15.53
CA THR A 7 -45.66 -3.14 14.55
C THR A 7 -44.38 -3.88 14.98
N HIS A 8 -44.13 -5.01 14.37
CA HIS A 8 -42.82 -5.66 14.47
C HIS A 8 -41.75 -4.80 13.78
N ARG A 9 -40.98 -4.05 14.59
CA ARG A 9 -39.70 -3.47 14.12
C ARG A 9 -38.74 -4.62 13.83
N HIS A 10 -38.50 -4.90 12.54
CA HIS A 10 -37.34 -5.68 12.13
C HIS A 10 -36.09 -4.94 12.55
N LYS A 11 -35.34 -5.48 13.53
CA LYS A 11 -33.97 -5.11 13.74
C LYS A 11 -33.20 -5.45 12.46
N PRO A 12 -32.40 -4.51 11.88
CA PRO A 12 -31.54 -4.88 10.77
C PRO A 12 -30.60 -5.99 11.27
N LEU A 13 -30.52 -7.07 10.52
CA LEU A 13 -29.48 -8.09 10.69
C LEU A 13 -28.14 -7.36 10.65
N SER A 14 -27.43 -7.33 11.77
CA SER A 14 -26.04 -6.88 11.78
C SER A 14 -25.29 -7.82 10.84
N THR A 15 -24.90 -7.32 9.68
CA THR A 15 -23.97 -8.04 8.81
C THR A 15 -22.70 -8.24 9.63
N ILE A 16 -22.48 -9.47 10.10
CA ILE A 16 -21.23 -9.83 10.77
C ILE A 16 -20.14 -9.62 9.72
N MET A 17 -19.40 -8.50 9.83
CA MET A 17 -18.26 -8.25 8.95
C MET A 17 -17.23 -9.35 9.21
N THR A 18 -17.04 -10.20 8.22
CA THR A 18 -16.06 -11.28 8.29
C THR A 18 -14.67 -10.66 8.41
N PHE A 19 -13.88 -11.05 9.40
CA PHE A 19 -12.50 -10.59 9.53
C PHE A 19 -11.69 -10.98 8.29
N MET A 20 -10.96 -10.03 7.71
CA MET A 20 -10.27 -10.25 6.43
C MET A 20 -8.87 -9.65 6.44
N THR A 21 -7.88 -10.48 6.08
CA THR A 21 -6.50 -10.06 5.85
C THR A 21 -6.10 -10.34 4.41
N ARG A 22 -4.94 -9.85 4.01
CA ARG A 22 -4.36 -10.16 2.69
C ARG A 22 -2.83 -10.19 2.74
N PHE A 23 -2.25 -11.02 1.87
CA PHE A 23 -0.88 -10.88 1.41
C PHE A 23 -0.89 -10.31 -0.02
N ALA A 24 -0.07 -9.29 -0.29
CA ALA A 24 -0.16 -8.50 -1.52
C ALA A 24 1.22 -8.27 -2.15
N PRO A 25 1.86 -9.32 -2.72
CA PRO A 25 3.18 -9.22 -3.31
C PRO A 25 3.14 -8.55 -4.69
N SER A 26 4.21 -7.78 -5.01
CA SER A 26 4.50 -7.33 -6.37
C SER A 26 5.38 -8.34 -7.08
N PRO A 27 5.03 -8.83 -8.30
CA PRO A 27 5.77 -9.85 -9.02
C PRO A 27 7.01 -9.26 -9.73
N THR A 28 7.91 -8.65 -8.95
CA THR A 28 9.15 -8.00 -9.43
C THR A 28 10.41 -8.82 -9.15
N GLY A 29 10.27 -10.06 -8.68
CA GLY A 29 11.31 -11.00 -8.33
C GLY A 29 10.79 -12.14 -7.47
N HIS A 30 11.66 -13.09 -7.14
CA HIS A 30 11.33 -14.24 -6.30
C HIS A 30 10.96 -13.84 -4.88
N LEU A 31 10.11 -14.65 -4.25
CA LEU A 31 9.85 -14.53 -2.81
C LEU A 31 11.07 -15.00 -2.01
N HIS A 32 11.33 -14.33 -0.91
CA HIS A 32 12.34 -14.71 0.09
C HIS A 32 11.68 -15.00 1.44
N LEU A 33 12.46 -15.42 2.42
CA LEU A 33 11.97 -15.83 3.73
C LEU A 33 11.11 -14.75 4.43
N GLY A 34 11.45 -13.46 4.28
CA GLY A 34 10.65 -12.36 4.81
C GLY A 34 9.25 -12.26 4.17
N HIS A 35 9.12 -12.57 2.87
CA HIS A 35 7.81 -12.65 2.22
C HIS A 35 7.02 -13.86 2.71
N ALA A 36 7.69 -15.02 2.91
CA ALA A 36 7.05 -16.20 3.51
C ALA A 36 6.48 -15.87 4.88
N TYR A 37 7.26 -15.22 5.73
CA TYR A 37 6.79 -14.77 7.05
C TYR A 37 5.55 -13.88 6.95
N SER A 38 5.60 -12.83 6.11
CA SER A 38 4.47 -11.91 5.94
C SER A 38 3.20 -12.62 5.46
N ALA A 39 3.32 -13.58 4.52
CA ALA A 39 2.18 -14.34 4.01
C ALA A 39 1.60 -15.28 5.06
N LEU A 40 2.47 -16.04 5.75
CA LEU A 40 2.09 -16.97 6.82
C LEU A 40 1.48 -16.23 8.01
N PHE A 41 2.05 -15.08 8.38
CA PHE A 41 1.52 -14.21 9.43
C PHE A 41 0.10 -13.74 9.09
N ALA A 42 -0.11 -13.24 7.86
CA ALA A 42 -1.42 -12.75 7.42
C ALA A 42 -2.48 -13.85 7.44
N GLU A 43 -2.15 -15.07 6.97
CA GLU A 43 -3.05 -16.23 6.99
C GLU A 43 -3.38 -16.65 8.43
N GLN A 44 -2.34 -16.84 9.26
CA GLN A 44 -2.52 -17.26 10.65
C GLN A 44 -3.34 -16.24 11.44
N TYR A 45 -3.08 -14.96 11.21
CA TYR A 45 -3.80 -13.88 11.87
C TYR A 45 -5.30 -13.89 11.50
N ALA A 46 -5.63 -14.10 10.21
CA ALA A 46 -7.00 -14.27 9.76
C ALA A 46 -7.67 -15.49 10.43
N HIS A 47 -7.02 -16.65 10.40
CA HIS A 47 -7.56 -17.88 10.97
C HIS A 47 -7.82 -17.77 12.48
N ASN A 48 -6.91 -17.15 13.23
CA ASN A 48 -7.06 -16.94 14.67
C ASN A 48 -8.27 -16.04 15.01
N GLN A 49 -8.72 -15.21 14.07
CA GLN A 49 -9.90 -14.37 14.20
C GLN A 49 -11.17 -15.01 13.56
N GLY A 50 -11.11 -16.28 13.15
CA GLY A 50 -12.20 -16.93 12.42
C GLY A 50 -12.51 -16.28 11.08
N GLY A 51 -11.55 -15.60 10.50
CA GLY A 51 -11.67 -14.78 9.29
C GLY A 51 -11.12 -15.47 8.04
N ARG A 52 -10.93 -14.68 7.00
CA ARG A 52 -10.53 -15.12 5.66
C ARG A 52 -9.21 -14.44 5.25
N PHE A 53 -8.42 -15.16 4.47
CA PHE A 53 -7.15 -14.70 3.92
C PHE A 53 -7.25 -14.55 2.41
N LEU A 54 -6.83 -13.40 1.88
CA LEU A 54 -6.80 -13.11 0.45
C LEU A 54 -5.37 -13.01 -0.07
N LEU A 55 -5.20 -13.36 -1.35
CA LEU A 55 -4.01 -13.03 -2.12
C LEU A 55 -4.36 -11.95 -3.15
N ARG A 56 -3.51 -10.91 -3.25
CA ARG A 56 -3.59 -9.89 -4.29
C ARG A 56 -2.23 -9.76 -4.97
N ILE A 57 -2.20 -9.62 -6.29
CA ILE A 57 -0.99 -9.35 -7.05
C ILE A 57 -0.92 -7.86 -7.33
N GLU A 58 0.13 -7.20 -6.85
CA GLU A 58 0.36 -5.77 -7.04
C GLU A 58 1.29 -5.53 -8.24
N ASP A 59 0.71 -5.59 -9.42
CA ASP A 59 1.37 -5.58 -10.73
C ASP A 59 1.10 -4.29 -11.54
N ILE A 60 0.96 -3.15 -10.86
CA ILE A 60 0.72 -1.85 -11.52
C ILE A 60 1.88 -1.39 -12.41
N ASP A 61 3.09 -1.92 -12.23
CA ASP A 61 4.30 -1.52 -12.96
C ASP A 61 4.68 -2.60 -13.98
N PRO A 62 4.25 -2.45 -15.25
CA PRO A 62 4.45 -3.49 -16.27
C PRO A 62 5.92 -3.67 -16.68
N GLU A 63 6.78 -2.66 -16.43
CA GLU A 63 8.21 -2.79 -16.73
C GLU A 63 8.92 -3.71 -15.74
N ARG A 64 8.54 -3.63 -14.46
CA ARG A 64 9.15 -4.38 -13.38
C ARG A 64 8.47 -5.70 -13.06
N CYS A 65 7.14 -5.76 -13.26
CA CYS A 65 6.35 -6.96 -12.98
C CYS A 65 6.44 -7.95 -14.14
N LYS A 66 6.73 -9.22 -13.83
CA LYS A 66 6.88 -10.28 -14.82
C LYS A 66 5.94 -11.44 -14.52
N LYS A 67 5.34 -12.02 -15.57
CA LYS A 67 4.40 -13.14 -15.45
C LYS A 67 5.03 -14.38 -14.82
N GLU A 68 6.31 -14.63 -15.11
CA GLU A 68 7.11 -15.71 -14.51
C GLU A 68 7.21 -15.58 -13.00
N TYR A 69 7.44 -14.37 -12.48
CA TYR A 69 7.47 -14.14 -11.04
C TYR A 69 6.10 -14.32 -10.40
N GLU A 70 5.02 -13.91 -11.07
CA GLU A 70 3.67 -14.16 -10.58
C GLU A 70 3.41 -15.66 -10.45
N THR A 71 3.75 -16.45 -11.49
CA THR A 71 3.59 -17.91 -11.47
C THR A 71 4.36 -18.53 -10.30
N GLN A 72 5.62 -18.13 -10.13
CA GLN A 72 6.45 -18.61 -9.03
C GLN A 72 5.93 -18.21 -7.65
N ILE A 73 5.41 -16.99 -7.50
CA ILE A 73 4.75 -16.56 -6.26
C ILE A 73 3.60 -17.51 -5.89
N LEU A 74 2.74 -17.84 -6.86
CA LEU A 74 1.61 -18.74 -6.62
C LEU A 74 2.07 -20.15 -6.28
N GLU A 75 3.11 -20.66 -6.94
CA GLU A 75 3.71 -21.98 -6.66
C GLU A 75 4.35 -22.02 -5.27
N ASP A 76 5.17 -21.03 -4.92
CA ASP A 76 5.86 -20.96 -3.64
C ASP A 76 4.88 -20.87 -2.47
N LEU A 77 3.81 -20.06 -2.60
CA LEU A 77 2.78 -19.93 -1.58
C LEU A 77 1.99 -21.24 -1.41
N LYS A 78 1.65 -21.94 -2.51
CA LYS A 78 1.02 -23.26 -2.45
C LYS A 78 1.93 -24.29 -1.82
N TRP A 79 3.21 -24.30 -2.19
CA TRP A 79 4.20 -25.19 -1.60
C TRP A 79 4.34 -24.96 -0.09
N LEU A 80 4.28 -23.72 0.39
CA LEU A 80 4.24 -23.39 1.81
C LEU A 80 2.92 -23.84 2.49
N GLY A 81 1.94 -24.34 1.75
CA GLY A 81 0.66 -24.79 2.28
C GLY A 81 -0.35 -23.69 2.55
N LEU A 82 -0.14 -22.51 1.96
CA LEU A 82 -1.09 -21.40 2.05
C LEU A 82 -2.28 -21.62 1.10
N ASN A 83 -3.47 -21.29 1.59
CA ASN A 83 -4.71 -21.33 0.81
C ASN A 83 -5.36 -19.95 0.80
N TRP A 84 -5.82 -19.52 -0.37
CA TRP A 84 -6.49 -18.23 -0.55
C TRP A 84 -7.71 -18.39 -1.46
N GLU A 85 -8.57 -17.39 -1.42
CA GLU A 85 -9.75 -17.36 -2.26
C GLU A 85 -9.44 -16.96 -3.71
N THR A 86 -10.24 -17.49 -4.61
CA THR A 86 -10.20 -17.18 -6.04
C THR A 86 -11.46 -16.43 -6.47
N PRO A 87 -11.36 -15.57 -7.49
CA PRO A 87 -10.16 -15.23 -8.27
C PRO A 87 -9.19 -14.35 -7.51
N VAL A 88 -7.88 -14.51 -7.76
CA VAL A 88 -6.83 -13.61 -7.26
C VAL A 88 -6.98 -12.25 -7.96
N ARG A 89 -7.11 -11.17 -7.19
CA ARG A 89 -7.16 -9.81 -7.73
C ARG A 89 -5.77 -9.38 -8.22
N ARG A 90 -5.69 -8.90 -9.46
CA ARG A 90 -4.51 -8.28 -10.06
C ARG A 90 -4.77 -6.80 -10.25
N GLN A 91 -3.88 -5.95 -9.78
CA GLN A 91 -4.08 -4.50 -9.86
C GLN A 91 -4.14 -3.99 -11.29
N SER A 92 -3.35 -4.56 -12.20
CA SER A 92 -3.34 -4.22 -13.63
C SER A 92 -4.71 -4.37 -14.32
N GLU A 93 -5.56 -5.25 -13.82
CA GLU A 93 -6.92 -5.51 -14.35
C GLU A 93 -7.95 -4.48 -13.85
N HIS A 94 -7.57 -3.59 -12.92
CA HIS A 94 -8.52 -2.71 -12.20
C HIS A 94 -8.19 -1.22 -12.29
N MET A 95 -7.46 -0.78 -13.30
CA MET A 95 -7.05 0.62 -13.49
C MET A 95 -8.20 1.63 -13.48
N ASN A 96 -9.41 1.20 -13.86
CA ASN A 96 -10.59 2.06 -13.84
C ASN A 96 -10.99 2.47 -12.40
N ALA A 97 -10.82 1.60 -11.41
CA ALA A 97 -11.10 1.93 -10.01
C ALA A 97 -10.16 3.04 -9.52
N TYR A 98 -8.89 2.97 -9.89
CA TYR A 98 -7.90 3.98 -9.51
C TYR A 98 -8.11 5.31 -10.22
N ARG A 99 -8.51 5.28 -11.52
CA ARG A 99 -8.92 6.51 -12.24
C ARG A 99 -10.12 7.18 -11.58
N SER A 100 -11.13 6.41 -11.19
CA SER A 100 -12.30 6.96 -10.49
C SER A 100 -11.90 7.63 -9.17
N ALA A 101 -11.00 7.04 -8.40
CA ALA A 101 -10.47 7.65 -7.18
C ALA A 101 -9.69 8.94 -7.46
N LEU A 102 -8.85 8.97 -8.52
CA LEU A 102 -8.17 10.19 -8.96
C LEU A 102 -9.16 11.27 -9.36
N THR A 103 -10.17 10.95 -10.15
CA THR A 103 -11.22 11.90 -10.56
C THR A 103 -11.95 12.50 -9.35
N THR A 104 -12.21 11.69 -8.31
CA THR A 104 -12.78 12.19 -7.06
C THR A 104 -11.87 13.24 -6.41
N LEU A 105 -10.58 12.96 -6.31
CA LEU A 105 -9.61 13.88 -5.73
C LEU A 105 -9.39 15.13 -6.62
N GLU A 106 -9.47 15.02 -7.93
CA GLU A 106 -9.43 16.14 -8.87
C GLU A 106 -10.64 17.07 -8.69
N ASN A 107 -11.84 16.50 -8.59
CA ASN A 107 -13.07 17.26 -8.35
C ASN A 107 -13.06 18.00 -6.99
N MET A 108 -12.26 17.55 -6.04
CA MET A 108 -12.02 18.22 -4.75
C MET A 108 -10.90 19.29 -4.85
N ASP A 109 -10.32 19.53 -6.02
CA ASP A 109 -9.14 20.36 -6.25
C ASP A 109 -7.92 19.96 -5.40
N LEU A 110 -7.75 18.66 -5.16
CA LEU A 110 -6.66 18.14 -4.31
C LEU A 110 -5.47 17.63 -5.11
N LEU A 111 -5.50 17.64 -6.43
CA LEU A 111 -4.40 17.21 -7.29
C LEU A 111 -3.80 18.34 -8.10
N TYR A 112 -2.53 18.17 -8.46
CA TYR A 112 -1.87 19.04 -9.43
C TYR A 112 -0.86 18.26 -10.28
N PRO A 113 -0.64 18.64 -11.57
CA PRO A 113 0.33 18.03 -12.44
C PRO A 113 1.76 18.40 -12.04
N CYS A 114 2.64 17.42 -11.96
CA CYS A 114 4.07 17.58 -11.70
C CYS A 114 4.89 17.12 -12.91
N PHE A 115 5.57 18.05 -13.57
CA PHE A 115 6.36 17.82 -14.77
C PHE A 115 7.81 17.44 -14.48
N CYS A 116 8.28 17.59 -13.23
CA CYS A 116 9.65 17.33 -12.83
C CYS A 116 10.08 15.88 -13.12
N SER A 117 11.32 15.71 -13.55
CA SER A 117 12.02 14.42 -13.52
C SER A 117 12.67 14.21 -12.14
N ARG A 118 13.09 12.98 -11.85
CA ARG A 118 13.88 12.68 -10.63
C ARG A 118 15.18 13.50 -10.59
N LYS A 119 15.77 13.78 -11.76
CA LYS A 119 16.96 14.62 -11.86
C LYS A 119 16.65 16.06 -11.48
N ASN A 120 15.58 16.66 -12.05
CA ASN A 120 15.18 18.05 -11.72
C ASN A 120 14.96 18.21 -10.21
N ILE A 121 14.31 17.26 -9.56
CA ILE A 121 14.07 17.30 -8.11
C ILE A 121 15.39 17.29 -7.34
N ARG A 122 16.32 16.41 -7.71
CA ARG A 122 17.65 16.35 -7.05
C ARG A 122 18.46 17.64 -7.26
N ASP A 123 18.47 18.14 -8.49
CA ASP A 123 19.21 19.37 -8.85
C ASP A 123 18.66 20.58 -8.07
N GLU A 124 17.34 20.68 -7.90
CA GLU A 124 16.69 21.75 -7.13
C GLU A 124 17.02 21.64 -5.63
N ILE A 125 16.99 20.43 -5.05
CA ILE A 125 17.39 20.20 -3.66
C ILE A 125 18.86 20.58 -3.46
N ALA A 126 19.73 20.22 -4.39
CA ALA A 126 21.16 20.60 -4.34
C ALA A 126 21.35 22.11 -4.45
N ALA A 127 20.61 22.78 -5.34
CA ALA A 127 20.65 24.23 -5.54
C ALA A 127 20.10 25.02 -4.33
N ALA A 128 19.24 24.41 -3.51
CA ALA A 128 18.71 25.04 -2.30
C ALA A 128 19.75 25.22 -1.18
N GLY A 129 20.99 24.76 -1.38
CA GLY A 129 22.11 24.99 -0.47
C GLY A 129 22.00 24.31 0.91
N TYR A 130 21.13 23.30 1.02
CA TYR A 130 21.08 22.51 2.25
C TYR A 130 22.40 21.77 2.47
N ALA A 131 22.95 21.85 3.69
CA ALA A 131 24.00 20.92 4.07
C ALA A 131 23.46 19.47 3.95
N PRO A 132 24.28 18.48 3.56
CA PRO A 132 23.79 17.12 3.30
C PRO A 132 22.95 16.50 4.41
N HIS A 133 23.24 16.86 5.68
CA HIS A 133 22.49 16.39 6.85
C HIS A 133 21.21 17.19 7.15
N ASN A 134 20.99 18.32 6.46
CA ASN A 134 19.81 19.19 6.64
C ASN A 134 18.82 19.14 5.48
N ILE A 135 19.01 18.23 4.52
CA ILE A 135 18.05 18.02 3.43
C ILE A 135 16.74 17.52 4.05
N PRO A 136 15.61 18.22 3.83
CA PRO A 136 14.33 17.74 4.33
C PRO A 136 14.00 16.36 3.73
N HIS A 137 13.75 15.38 4.60
CA HIS A 137 13.45 14.00 4.20
C HIS A 137 12.02 13.62 4.59
N SER A 138 11.38 12.88 3.70
CA SER A 138 10.18 12.11 3.98
C SER A 138 10.58 10.67 4.35
N PRO A 139 9.66 9.85 4.86
CA PRO A 139 9.89 8.42 5.03
C PRO A 139 10.32 7.70 3.74
N GLU A 140 10.02 8.26 2.57
CA GLU A 140 10.31 7.68 1.24
C GLU A 140 11.53 8.33 0.54
N GLY A 141 12.25 9.20 1.23
CA GLY A 141 13.41 9.89 0.69
C GLY A 141 13.30 11.41 0.74
N PRO A 142 14.11 12.15 -0.02
CA PRO A 142 14.10 13.61 0.00
C PRO A 142 12.70 14.19 -0.30
N LEU A 143 12.28 15.18 0.49
CA LEU A 143 11.00 15.87 0.28
C LEU A 143 10.98 16.57 -1.08
N TYR A 144 9.86 16.47 -1.78
CA TYR A 144 9.64 17.18 -3.03
C TYR A 144 9.57 18.70 -2.78
N PRO A 145 10.37 19.54 -3.49
CA PRO A 145 10.46 20.99 -3.27
C PRO A 145 9.21 21.77 -3.65
N ARG A 146 8.18 21.11 -4.16
CA ARG A 146 6.88 21.69 -4.58
C ARG A 146 6.98 22.65 -5.76
N THR A 147 7.98 22.52 -6.62
CA THR A 147 8.23 23.35 -7.81
C THR A 147 6.97 23.52 -8.66
N CYS A 148 6.36 22.40 -9.09
CA CYS A 148 5.18 22.46 -9.96
C CYS A 148 3.89 22.88 -9.23
N SER A 149 3.86 22.90 -7.90
CA SER A 149 2.70 23.42 -7.17
C SER A 149 2.56 24.94 -7.30
N ARG A 150 3.68 25.63 -7.59
CA ARG A 150 3.75 27.10 -7.76
C ARG A 150 3.41 27.58 -9.16
N LEU A 151 3.30 26.66 -10.14
CA LEU A 151 2.90 27.02 -11.50
C LEU A 151 1.47 27.56 -11.51
N SER A 152 1.22 28.58 -12.34
CA SER A 152 -0.12 29.09 -12.59
C SER A 152 -0.99 28.04 -13.32
N GLN A 153 -2.28 28.27 -13.39
CA GLN A 153 -3.17 27.40 -14.13
C GLN A 153 -2.85 27.40 -15.62
N GLU A 154 -2.54 28.58 -16.16
CA GLU A 154 -2.16 28.77 -17.57
C GLU A 154 -0.88 27.99 -17.90
N GLU A 155 0.17 28.12 -17.08
CA GLU A 155 1.43 27.41 -17.28
C GLU A 155 1.24 25.89 -17.24
N ARG A 156 0.36 25.38 -16.36
CA ARG A 156 0.03 23.94 -16.31
C ARG A 156 -0.69 23.49 -17.57
N GLN A 157 -1.70 24.26 -18.01
CA GLN A 157 -2.47 23.97 -19.22
C GLN A 157 -1.59 24.01 -20.47
N GLU A 158 -0.71 25.01 -20.61
CA GLU A 158 0.24 25.09 -21.70
C GLU A 158 1.14 23.85 -21.79
N ARG A 159 1.74 23.45 -20.66
CA ARG A 159 2.60 22.25 -20.60
C ARG A 159 1.84 20.98 -20.93
N MET A 160 0.61 20.85 -20.46
CA MET A 160 -0.26 19.72 -20.80
C MET A 160 -0.64 19.72 -22.28
N ALA A 161 -0.97 20.89 -22.87
CA ALA A 161 -1.28 21.02 -24.27
C ALA A 161 -0.09 20.72 -25.20
N LEU A 162 1.14 20.99 -24.73
CA LEU A 162 2.39 20.57 -25.39
C LEU A 162 2.69 19.06 -25.24
N GLY A 163 1.82 18.29 -24.59
CA GLY A 163 2.00 16.85 -24.40
C GLY A 163 3.14 16.46 -23.44
N ILE A 164 3.60 17.39 -22.59
CA ILE A 164 4.68 17.11 -21.64
C ILE A 164 4.17 16.10 -20.58
N PRO A 165 4.79 14.91 -20.43
CA PRO A 165 4.35 13.93 -19.46
C PRO A 165 4.42 14.44 -18.02
N PHE A 166 3.38 14.20 -17.24
CA PHE A 166 3.28 14.64 -15.86
C PHE A 166 2.81 13.51 -14.91
N ALA A 167 3.20 13.62 -13.66
CA ALA A 167 2.66 12.85 -12.56
C ALA A 167 1.58 13.68 -11.85
N LEU A 168 0.60 13.03 -11.22
CA LEU A 168 -0.35 13.73 -10.34
C LEU A 168 0.12 13.63 -8.90
N ARG A 169 0.23 14.78 -8.23
CA ARG A 169 0.59 14.86 -6.81
C ARG A 169 -0.58 15.38 -5.98
N LEU A 170 -0.67 14.86 -4.75
CA LEU A 170 -1.63 15.32 -3.75
C LEU A 170 -1.20 16.69 -3.19
N LYS A 171 -2.11 17.64 -3.09
CA LYS A 171 -1.96 18.88 -2.31
C LYS A 171 -2.17 18.55 -0.83
N THR A 172 -1.16 17.97 -0.18
CA THR A 172 -1.30 17.38 1.16
C THR A 172 -1.79 18.38 2.20
N ALA A 173 -1.31 19.61 2.18
CA ALA A 173 -1.77 20.64 3.12
C ALA A 173 -3.27 20.94 2.97
N SER A 174 -3.76 21.06 1.72
CA SER A 174 -5.21 21.25 1.45
C SER A 174 -6.02 20.04 1.88
N ALA A 175 -5.50 18.83 1.61
CA ALA A 175 -6.13 17.57 1.99
C ALA A 175 -6.30 17.45 3.52
N ILE A 176 -5.26 17.76 4.28
CA ILE A 176 -5.29 17.79 5.75
C ILE A 176 -6.30 18.83 6.25
N HIS A 177 -6.33 20.01 5.62
CA HIS A 177 -7.29 21.05 6.00
C HIS A 177 -8.74 20.58 5.79
N GLN A 178 -9.03 19.83 4.72
CA GLN A 178 -10.39 19.32 4.45
C GLN A 178 -10.80 18.20 5.40
N THR A 179 -9.88 17.31 5.78
CA THR A 179 -10.22 16.15 6.61
C THR A 179 -10.16 16.44 8.11
N GLY A 180 -9.38 17.44 8.53
CA GLY A 180 -9.00 17.63 9.92
C GLY A 180 -8.06 16.53 10.45
N PRO A 181 -7.85 16.46 11.77
CA PRO A 181 -7.04 15.43 12.41
C PRO A 181 -7.61 14.03 12.19
N LEU A 182 -6.76 13.06 11.87
CA LEU A 182 -7.14 11.69 11.61
C LEU A 182 -6.35 10.73 12.51
N THR A 183 -6.99 9.64 12.93
CA THR A 183 -6.36 8.57 13.69
C THR A 183 -6.53 7.23 12.97
N TRP A 184 -5.68 6.27 13.29
CA TRP A 184 -5.76 4.88 12.85
C TRP A 184 -5.24 3.96 13.97
N HIS A 185 -5.65 2.71 13.96
CA HIS A 185 -5.29 1.74 15.01
C HIS A 185 -4.29 0.72 14.50
N ASP A 186 -3.21 0.48 15.27
CA ASP A 186 -2.27 -0.61 15.05
C ASP A 186 -2.29 -1.57 16.24
N HIS A 187 -2.40 -2.86 15.98
CA HIS A 187 -2.52 -3.86 17.04
C HIS A 187 -1.27 -4.00 17.93
N LEU A 188 -0.10 -3.55 17.47
CA LEU A 188 1.13 -3.56 18.27
C LEU A 188 1.36 -2.24 19.00
N THR A 189 1.05 -1.11 18.36
CA THR A 189 1.41 0.23 18.88
C THR A 189 0.21 1.03 19.36
N GLY A 190 -1.02 0.49 19.23
CA GLY A 190 -2.25 1.16 19.63
C GLY A 190 -2.69 2.28 18.68
N ASP A 191 -3.47 3.22 19.21
CA ASP A 191 -3.99 4.35 18.44
C ASP A 191 -2.90 5.33 18.05
N GLN A 192 -2.87 5.67 16.75
CA GLN A 192 -1.86 6.52 16.14
C GLN A 192 -2.50 7.77 15.56
N GLN A 193 -1.86 8.92 15.77
CA GLN A 193 -2.20 10.16 15.07
C GLN A 193 -1.60 10.09 13.66
N ALA A 194 -2.42 10.33 12.62
CA ALA A 194 -1.90 10.44 11.27
C ALA A 194 -1.09 11.74 11.10
N THR A 195 0.08 11.62 10.47
CA THR A 195 1.01 12.73 10.19
C THR A 195 1.38 12.74 8.70
N PRO A 196 0.41 12.88 7.78
CA PRO A 196 0.66 12.81 6.35
C PRO A 196 1.54 13.95 5.82
N GLU A 197 1.63 15.09 6.54
CA GLU A 197 2.50 16.22 6.22
C GLU A 197 3.98 15.83 6.11
N LYS A 198 4.41 14.77 6.80
CA LYS A 198 5.78 14.24 6.73
C LYS A 198 6.18 13.72 5.34
N PHE A 199 5.19 13.43 4.49
CA PHE A 199 5.42 12.96 3.12
C PHE A 199 5.53 14.09 2.10
N GLY A 200 5.21 15.34 2.48
CA GLY A 200 5.04 16.42 1.51
C GLY A 200 3.88 16.09 0.55
N ASP A 201 4.07 16.36 -0.73
CA ASP A 201 3.04 16.11 -1.76
C ASP A 201 3.36 14.79 -2.51
N PRO A 202 2.85 13.63 -2.06
CA PRO A 202 3.15 12.33 -2.66
C PRO A 202 2.55 12.20 -4.07
N VAL A 203 3.17 11.32 -4.89
CA VAL A 203 2.65 10.98 -6.22
C VAL A 203 1.51 9.98 -6.07
N LEU A 204 0.35 10.31 -6.64
CA LEU A 204 -0.81 9.42 -6.69
C LEU A 204 -1.03 8.80 -8.09
N ALA A 205 -0.52 9.44 -9.16
CA ALA A 205 -0.39 8.83 -10.48
C ALA A 205 0.97 9.18 -11.07
N ARG A 206 1.65 8.19 -11.63
CA ARG A 206 2.96 8.35 -12.27
C ARG A 206 2.78 8.84 -13.71
N LYS A 207 3.87 9.28 -14.37
CA LYS A 207 3.87 9.70 -15.76
C LYS A 207 3.55 8.56 -16.75
N ASP A 208 3.96 7.37 -16.39
CA ASP A 208 3.94 6.13 -17.16
C ASP A 208 2.84 5.15 -16.68
N ILE A 209 2.37 5.31 -15.45
CA ILE A 209 1.39 4.44 -14.82
C ILE A 209 0.28 5.30 -14.19
N PRO A 210 -1.01 5.11 -14.56
CA PRO A 210 -2.11 5.97 -14.11
C PRO A 210 -2.53 5.71 -12.65
N THR A 211 -1.59 5.34 -11.79
CA THR A 211 -1.78 5.13 -10.35
C THR A 211 -0.43 5.14 -9.62
N SER A 212 -0.46 4.90 -8.32
CA SER A 212 0.70 4.66 -7.47
C SER A 212 0.38 3.60 -6.41
N TYR A 213 1.40 3.10 -5.72
CA TYR A 213 1.23 2.18 -4.60
C TYR A 213 0.22 2.72 -3.56
N HIS A 214 0.38 3.96 -3.10
CA HIS A 214 -0.51 4.52 -2.09
C HIS A 214 -1.97 4.52 -2.50
N LEU A 215 -2.26 4.90 -3.74
CA LEU A 215 -3.63 4.97 -4.23
C LEU A 215 -4.21 3.56 -4.45
N SER A 216 -3.48 2.71 -5.18
CA SER A 216 -3.99 1.39 -5.55
C SER A 216 -4.25 0.50 -4.34
N VAL A 217 -3.30 0.43 -3.38
CA VAL A 217 -3.46 -0.40 -2.18
C VAL A 217 -4.63 0.07 -1.31
N THR A 218 -4.81 1.40 -1.18
CA THR A 218 -5.90 1.97 -0.37
C THR A 218 -7.27 1.67 -0.98
N VAL A 219 -7.40 1.81 -2.30
CA VAL A 219 -8.64 1.50 -3.03
C VAL A 219 -8.94 0.01 -2.98
N ASP A 220 -7.94 -0.84 -3.18
CA ASP A 220 -8.12 -2.29 -3.20
C ASP A 220 -8.44 -2.87 -1.83
N ASP A 221 -7.81 -2.37 -0.77
CA ASP A 221 -8.12 -2.81 0.59
C ASP A 221 -9.59 -2.54 0.94
N HIS A 222 -10.14 -1.40 0.48
CA HIS A 222 -11.58 -1.12 0.62
C HIS A 222 -12.44 -2.06 -0.25
N ILE A 223 -12.14 -2.20 -1.56
CA ILE A 223 -12.93 -3.03 -2.47
C ILE A 223 -12.98 -4.50 -2.01
N GLN A 224 -11.87 -5.00 -1.46
CA GLN A 224 -11.75 -6.35 -0.93
C GLN A 224 -12.24 -6.47 0.53
N ALA A 225 -12.81 -5.41 1.10
CA ALA A 225 -13.30 -5.36 2.48
C ALA A 225 -12.24 -5.85 3.51
N ILE A 226 -10.97 -5.46 3.31
CA ILE A 226 -9.91 -5.80 4.25
C ILE A 226 -10.17 -5.11 5.58
N SER A 227 -10.38 -5.90 6.63
CA SER A 227 -10.62 -5.38 7.98
C SER A 227 -9.33 -5.16 8.78
N CYS A 228 -8.27 -5.90 8.45
CA CYS A 228 -6.95 -5.72 9.04
C CYS A 228 -5.84 -5.85 8.00
N VAL A 229 -5.04 -4.80 7.87
CA VAL A 229 -3.87 -4.76 7.00
C VAL A 229 -2.66 -5.28 7.78
N THR A 230 -2.23 -6.50 7.48
CA THR A 230 -0.97 -7.06 8.01
C THR A 230 0.16 -6.81 7.02
N ARG A 231 1.30 -6.29 7.46
CA ARG A 231 2.48 -6.03 6.63
C ARG A 231 3.73 -5.74 7.46
N GLY A 232 4.88 -5.67 6.82
CA GLY A 232 6.14 -5.34 7.51
C GLY A 232 6.18 -3.91 8.05
N GLN A 233 6.92 -3.70 9.13
CA GLN A 233 7.08 -2.41 9.81
C GLN A 233 7.74 -1.33 8.93
N ASP A 234 8.44 -1.71 7.86
CA ASP A 234 8.98 -0.77 6.87
C ASP A 234 7.90 0.03 6.12
N LEU A 235 6.67 -0.48 6.09
CA LEU A 235 5.51 0.20 5.50
C LEU A 235 4.66 0.97 6.53
N TYR A 236 5.07 1.00 7.80
CA TYR A 236 4.33 1.68 8.87
C TYR A 236 4.02 3.15 8.52
N SER A 237 5.04 3.87 8.08
CA SER A 237 4.88 5.29 7.74
C SER A 237 3.89 5.53 6.60
N ALA A 238 3.79 4.62 5.62
CA ALA A 238 2.85 4.75 4.51
C ALA A 238 1.37 4.81 4.98
N THR A 239 1.07 4.27 6.16
CA THR A 239 -0.28 4.29 6.74
C THR A 239 -0.82 5.70 6.92
N HIS A 240 0.03 6.69 7.19
CA HIS A 240 -0.40 8.08 7.34
C HIS A 240 -1.02 8.64 6.04
N ILE A 241 -0.46 8.30 4.88
CA ILE A 241 -1.01 8.67 3.57
C ILE A 241 -2.25 7.83 3.25
N HIS A 242 -2.22 6.52 3.52
CA HIS A 242 -3.39 5.65 3.29
C HIS A 242 -4.59 6.14 4.10
N ARG A 243 -4.38 6.50 5.38
CA ARG A 243 -5.45 7.02 6.23
C ARG A 243 -6.04 8.34 5.70
N LEU A 244 -5.19 9.24 5.17
CA LEU A 244 -5.63 10.47 4.54
C LEU A 244 -6.48 10.17 3.29
N LEU A 245 -6.01 9.28 2.41
CA LEU A 245 -6.73 8.87 1.20
C LEU A 245 -8.07 8.20 1.54
N GLN A 246 -8.13 7.35 2.57
CA GLN A 246 -9.37 6.74 3.04
C GLN A 246 -10.40 7.81 3.42
N ALA A 247 -9.99 8.82 4.20
CA ALA A 247 -10.88 9.89 4.61
C ALA A 247 -11.41 10.71 3.42
N LEU A 248 -10.52 11.10 2.50
CA LEU A 248 -10.87 11.89 1.32
C LEU A 248 -11.80 11.17 0.34
N LEU A 249 -11.61 9.86 0.20
CA LEU A 249 -12.39 9.03 -0.71
C LEU A 249 -13.62 8.39 -0.05
N GLY A 250 -13.86 8.64 1.25
CA GLY A 250 -14.97 8.05 1.98
C GLY A 250 -14.88 6.53 2.12
N LEU A 251 -13.66 5.99 2.20
CA LEU A 251 -13.40 4.55 2.32
C LEU A 251 -13.31 4.13 3.79
N GLU A 252 -13.69 2.89 4.07
CA GLU A 252 -13.51 2.28 5.39
C GLU A 252 -12.04 2.25 5.78
N THR A 253 -11.77 2.50 7.06
CA THR A 253 -10.42 2.46 7.62
C THR A 253 -10.19 1.09 8.27
N PRO A 254 -9.33 0.22 7.73
CA PRO A 254 -9.00 -1.04 8.37
C PRO A 254 -8.14 -0.81 9.63
N ASN A 255 -8.10 -1.79 10.52
CA ASN A 255 -7.03 -1.88 11.50
C ASN A 255 -5.72 -2.28 10.81
N TYR A 256 -4.62 -2.05 11.49
CA TYR A 256 -3.27 -2.40 11.01
C TYR A 256 -2.56 -3.32 12.00
N HIS A 257 -1.67 -4.14 11.48
CA HIS A 257 -0.74 -4.91 12.27
C HIS A 257 0.62 -4.93 11.54
N HIS A 258 1.50 -4.04 11.95
CA HIS A 258 2.83 -3.93 11.38
C HIS A 258 3.78 -4.88 12.11
N HIS A 259 4.00 -6.07 11.56
CA HIS A 259 4.90 -7.05 12.13
C HIS A 259 6.37 -6.67 11.96
N PRO A 260 7.29 -7.15 12.82
CA PRO A 260 8.72 -6.95 12.68
C PRO A 260 9.24 -7.46 11.33
N LEU A 261 10.37 -6.91 10.89
CA LEU A 261 11.08 -7.41 9.70
C LEU A 261 12.04 -8.51 10.11
N LEU A 262 12.09 -9.57 9.32
CA LEU A 262 13.07 -10.60 9.54
C LEU A 262 14.48 -10.05 9.29
N ALA A 263 15.39 -10.38 10.20
CA ALA A 263 16.81 -10.12 10.09
C ALA A 263 17.59 -11.44 10.20
N ASP A 264 18.78 -11.47 9.63
CA ASP A 264 19.72 -12.57 9.81
C ASP A 264 20.34 -12.54 11.24
N GLU A 265 21.17 -13.51 11.55
CA GLU A 265 21.89 -13.59 12.83
C GLU A 265 22.80 -12.36 13.11
N LYS A 266 23.12 -11.56 12.07
CA LYS A 266 23.91 -10.33 12.16
C LYS A 266 23.05 -9.08 12.28
N GLY A 267 21.72 -9.22 12.36
CA GLY A 267 20.77 -8.12 12.41
C GLY A 267 20.56 -7.42 11.04
N GLN A 268 21.05 -8.00 9.93
CA GLN A 268 20.82 -7.47 8.59
C GLN A 268 19.46 -7.98 8.06
N ARG A 269 18.67 -7.06 7.48
CA ARG A 269 17.39 -7.41 6.89
C ARG A 269 17.58 -8.34 5.69
N TYR A 270 16.73 -9.36 5.59
CA TYR A 270 16.62 -10.14 4.35
C TYR A 270 16.12 -9.21 3.23
N ALA A 271 17.04 -8.75 2.36
CA ALA A 271 16.72 -7.87 1.24
C ALA A 271 17.01 -8.55 -0.09
N LYS A 272 16.27 -8.16 -1.14
CA LYS A 272 16.42 -8.71 -2.51
C LYS A 272 17.86 -8.57 -3.09
N ARG A 273 18.73 -7.75 -2.49
CA ARG A 273 20.09 -7.47 -2.97
C ARG A 273 21.18 -8.41 -2.46
N ASP A 274 20.89 -9.19 -1.40
CA ASP A 274 21.96 -9.88 -0.63
C ASP A 274 21.98 -11.38 -0.87
N ASN A 275 21.68 -11.89 -2.08
CA ASN A 275 21.52 -13.35 -2.34
C ASN A 275 20.63 -14.02 -1.27
N ALA A 276 19.62 -13.27 -0.77
CA ALA A 276 18.71 -13.76 0.23
C ALA A 276 18.12 -15.08 -0.27
N LEU A 277 18.17 -16.14 0.55
CA LEU A 277 17.58 -17.42 0.27
C LEU A 277 16.16 -17.24 -0.25
N THR A 278 15.97 -17.43 -1.55
CA THR A 278 14.64 -17.39 -2.16
C THR A 278 13.88 -18.65 -1.77
N LEU A 279 12.56 -18.59 -1.75
CA LEU A 279 11.76 -19.80 -1.49
C LEU A 279 12.01 -20.86 -2.55
N HIS A 280 12.23 -20.42 -3.80
CA HIS A 280 12.60 -21.30 -4.90
C HIS A 280 13.93 -22.02 -4.63
N SER A 281 15.00 -21.30 -4.23
CA SER A 281 16.29 -21.93 -3.93
C SER A 281 16.21 -22.88 -2.73
N LEU A 282 15.51 -22.51 -1.68
CA LEU A 282 15.29 -23.39 -0.52
C LEU A 282 14.58 -24.70 -0.92
N ARG A 283 13.59 -24.61 -1.80
CA ARG A 283 12.90 -25.79 -2.33
C ARG A 283 13.83 -26.67 -3.17
N ASP A 284 14.65 -26.08 -4.04
CA ASP A 284 15.60 -26.79 -4.89
C ASP A 284 16.74 -27.44 -4.08
N GLU A 285 17.13 -26.84 -2.96
CA GLU A 285 18.07 -27.43 -1.99
C GLU A 285 17.45 -28.55 -1.14
N GLY A 286 16.16 -28.86 -1.35
CA GLY A 286 15.47 -29.98 -0.68
C GLY A 286 14.89 -29.62 0.69
N HIS A 287 14.80 -28.34 1.08
CA HIS A 287 14.12 -27.97 2.29
C HIS A 287 12.62 -28.28 2.20
N SER A 288 12.05 -28.84 3.24
CA SER A 288 10.60 -29.04 3.32
C SER A 288 9.87 -27.75 3.63
N ALA A 289 8.62 -27.62 3.16
CA ALA A 289 7.76 -26.49 3.51
C ALA A 289 7.66 -26.25 5.04
N ALA A 290 7.58 -27.35 5.81
CA ALA A 290 7.55 -27.27 7.29
C ALA A 290 8.83 -26.67 7.88
N ALA A 291 10.00 -27.01 7.33
CA ALA A 291 11.27 -26.44 7.76
C ALA A 291 11.33 -24.93 7.44
N VAL A 292 10.90 -24.52 6.25
CA VAL A 292 10.90 -23.10 5.86
C VAL A 292 9.87 -22.29 6.66
N ARG A 293 8.69 -22.84 6.95
CA ARG A 293 7.72 -22.21 7.88
C ARG A 293 8.35 -21.99 9.26
N LYS A 294 9.06 -22.98 9.79
CA LYS A 294 9.76 -22.85 11.07
C LYS A 294 10.85 -21.76 11.00
N MET A 295 11.66 -21.74 9.94
CA MET A 295 12.68 -20.69 9.73
C MET A 295 12.06 -19.29 9.69
N ALA A 296 10.93 -19.12 9.01
CA ALA A 296 10.23 -17.85 8.89
C ALA A 296 9.81 -17.30 10.25
N PHE A 297 9.36 -18.14 11.18
CA PHE A 297 8.95 -17.69 12.52
C PHE A 297 10.07 -17.66 13.57
N ALA A 298 11.16 -18.39 13.36
CA ALA A 298 12.28 -18.38 14.30
C ALA A 298 13.09 -17.07 14.29
N ASN A 299 12.99 -16.30 13.19
CA ASN A 299 13.71 -15.04 12.96
C ASN A 299 12.77 -13.82 13.03
N ALA A 300 11.57 -13.95 13.59
CA ALA A 300 10.53 -12.93 13.68
C ALA A 300 10.50 -12.20 15.03
#